data_45db06a4b07a1da5822efeb754d6a566
#
_entry.id   45db06a4b07a1da5822efeb754d6a566
#
_cell.length_a   1.000
_cell.length_b   1.000
_cell.length_c   1.000
_cell.angle_alpha   90.00
_cell.angle_beta   90.00
_cell.angle_gamma   90.00
#
_symmetry.space_group_name_H-M   'P 1'
#
loop_
_entity.id
_entity.type
_entity.pdbx_description
1 polymer ?
#
loop_
_entity_poly.entity_id
_entity_poly.type
_entity_poly.pdbx_seq_one_letter_code
_entity_poly.pdbx_strand_id
1 'polypeptide(L)'
;MQKIRFGANYIPSKNWLHSWMDWDEKSVEEDLSACKEIGIDHIRAHIIWPYFQVDQYVINKQAFRNLESFRKVCEKVNMDFCLSVFTGWMSGLVAVPAWVQCISNGNYCEGILSHPGVIEGEKYFLRELTKVIGDSPNFLGFDLGNEITCIAYRDPKLTGKQADAWNCDMLNFCEELVPGKLHNNGDDHQPWFMKRYFSREVLANTGAITPLHCYALFTGALNRFGRQAEESIYLAPFMQELANAYSNDPVNRKYWVQEFGTVTTDLNEEVFDFMRKSIDAMFTENNLWGITWWCTHNISKNYTSFSDKEHVLGLFDNDNKITESGKMFSEMVKKYKTNSILPVKRTSAIVFRDSDIPKPEIVDWNTGLKFADATWKNAERFCDCIRNGIHPAIILPDKVGDKEYLKMRGIENILD
;
A
#
# COMPACT_ATOMS: atom_id res chain seq x y z
N MET A 1 -0.37 6.16 24.14
CA MET A 1 0.32 5.28 23.18
C MET A 1 -0.65 4.95 22.06
N GLN A 2 -0.28 5.17 20.81
CA GLN A 2 -1.10 4.80 19.66
C GLN A 2 -1.08 3.26 19.53
N LYS A 3 -2.27 2.65 19.44
CA LYS A 3 -2.39 1.20 19.20
C LYS A 3 -2.20 0.95 17.71
N ILE A 4 -1.10 0.30 17.34
CA ILE A 4 -0.85 -0.10 15.95
C ILE A 4 -1.88 -1.14 15.53
N ARG A 5 -2.40 -0.99 14.32
CA ARG A 5 -3.44 -1.83 13.76
C ARG A 5 -2.86 -2.94 12.89
N PHE A 6 -3.52 -4.08 12.88
CA PHE A 6 -3.18 -5.22 12.04
C PHE A 6 -4.30 -5.52 11.07
N GLY A 7 -3.98 -5.57 9.80
CA GLY A 7 -4.93 -5.83 8.73
C GLY A 7 -4.46 -6.86 7.73
N ALA A 8 -5.32 -7.12 6.76
CA ALA A 8 -4.98 -7.86 5.55
C ALA A 8 -5.68 -7.28 4.32
N ASN A 9 -5.06 -7.42 3.16
CA ASN A 9 -5.71 -7.13 1.89
C ASN A 9 -6.75 -8.22 1.63
N TYR A 10 -8.00 -7.84 1.43
CA TYR A 10 -9.09 -8.78 1.28
C TYR A 10 -9.13 -9.37 -0.13
N ILE A 11 -8.77 -10.61 -0.22
CA ILE A 11 -8.98 -11.47 -1.37
C ILE A 11 -10.01 -12.50 -0.96
N PRO A 12 -11.22 -12.53 -1.54
CA PRO A 12 -12.27 -13.48 -1.19
C PRO A 12 -11.83 -14.95 -1.36
N SER A 13 -12.23 -15.80 -0.43
CA SER A 13 -11.95 -17.25 -0.49
C SER A 13 -12.52 -17.90 -1.74
N LYS A 14 -13.66 -17.38 -2.24
CA LYS A 14 -14.31 -17.80 -3.47
C LYS A 14 -14.21 -16.73 -4.55
N ASN A 15 -13.94 -17.18 -5.76
CA ASN A 15 -14.02 -16.38 -7.00
C ASN A 15 -13.08 -15.16 -7.05
N TRP A 16 -12.08 -15.07 -6.16
CA TRP A 16 -11.16 -13.94 -6.12
C TRP A 16 -11.93 -12.61 -6.19
N LEU A 17 -11.42 -11.56 -6.82
CA LEU A 17 -12.15 -10.28 -6.99
C LEU A 17 -13.29 -10.35 -8.02
N HIS A 18 -13.46 -11.48 -8.73
CA HIS A 18 -14.67 -11.74 -9.55
C HIS A 18 -15.90 -12.02 -8.67
N SER A 19 -15.72 -12.24 -7.37
CA SER A 19 -16.81 -12.36 -6.39
C SER A 19 -17.79 -11.19 -6.42
N TRP A 20 -17.34 -10.00 -6.85
CA TRP A 20 -18.24 -8.86 -7.06
C TRP A 20 -19.32 -9.10 -8.12
N MET A 21 -19.07 -10.02 -9.05
CA MET A 21 -20.02 -10.43 -10.10
C MET A 21 -20.79 -11.72 -9.76
N ASP A 22 -20.28 -12.49 -8.78
CA ASP A 22 -20.87 -13.73 -8.29
C ASP A 22 -20.87 -13.70 -6.75
N TRP A 23 -21.75 -12.87 -6.21
CA TRP A 23 -21.75 -12.50 -4.80
C TRP A 23 -22.33 -13.58 -3.89
N ASP A 24 -21.54 -13.98 -2.88
CA ASP A 24 -21.94 -14.88 -1.80
C ASP A 24 -21.69 -14.20 -0.44
N GLU A 25 -22.72 -13.54 0.10
CA GLU A 25 -22.66 -12.81 1.38
C GLU A 25 -22.18 -13.70 2.52
N LYS A 26 -22.65 -14.95 2.55
CA LYS A 26 -22.27 -15.91 3.60
C LYS A 26 -20.79 -16.25 3.56
N SER A 27 -20.24 -16.47 2.37
CA SER A 27 -18.81 -16.72 2.22
C SER A 27 -17.98 -15.53 2.69
N VAL A 28 -18.39 -14.29 2.36
CA VAL A 28 -17.71 -13.07 2.81
C VAL A 28 -17.77 -12.93 4.33
N GLU A 29 -18.92 -13.26 4.95
CA GLU A 29 -19.04 -13.24 6.42
C GLU A 29 -18.12 -14.27 7.09
N GLU A 30 -18.01 -15.48 6.53
CA GLU A 30 -17.11 -16.53 7.00
C GLU A 30 -15.64 -16.10 6.89
N ASP A 31 -15.26 -15.52 5.76
CA ASP A 31 -13.91 -14.99 5.51
C ASP A 31 -13.52 -13.91 6.54
N LEU A 32 -14.38 -12.91 6.73
CA LEU A 32 -14.09 -11.81 7.64
C LEU A 32 -14.11 -12.27 9.10
N SER A 33 -14.95 -13.24 9.45
CA SER A 33 -14.98 -13.84 10.79
C SER A 33 -13.67 -14.57 11.10
N ALA A 34 -13.16 -15.37 10.15
CA ALA A 34 -11.87 -16.04 10.29
C ALA A 34 -10.72 -15.02 10.49
N CYS A 35 -10.75 -13.91 9.74
CA CYS A 35 -9.79 -12.83 9.93
C CYS A 35 -9.85 -12.22 11.35
N LYS A 36 -11.05 -12.02 11.90
CA LYS A 36 -11.23 -11.52 13.27
C LYS A 36 -10.65 -12.46 14.31
N GLU A 37 -10.79 -13.77 14.14
CA GLU A 37 -10.31 -14.77 15.10
C GLU A 37 -8.80 -14.71 15.28
N ILE A 38 -8.03 -14.40 14.24
CA ILE A 38 -6.58 -14.21 14.32
C ILE A 38 -6.15 -12.79 14.72
N GLY A 39 -7.13 -11.92 15.00
CA GLY A 39 -6.89 -10.58 15.52
C GLY A 39 -6.73 -9.47 14.47
N ILE A 40 -7.12 -9.71 13.23
CA ILE A 40 -7.20 -8.67 12.20
C ILE A 40 -8.32 -7.70 12.57
N ASP A 41 -8.06 -6.41 12.50
CA ASP A 41 -9.01 -5.36 12.86
C ASP A 41 -9.45 -4.51 11.68
N HIS A 42 -8.74 -4.59 10.55
CA HIS A 42 -9.13 -3.93 9.31
C HIS A 42 -8.73 -4.73 8.09
N ILE A 43 -9.44 -4.49 7.01
CA ILE A 43 -9.12 -4.99 5.68
C ILE A 43 -8.98 -3.84 4.67
N ARG A 44 -8.16 -4.04 3.64
CA ARG A 44 -8.18 -3.24 2.44
C ARG A 44 -8.89 -4.05 1.36
N ALA A 45 -10.10 -3.62 1.00
CA ALA A 45 -10.93 -4.28 0.01
C ALA A 45 -10.74 -3.64 -1.37
N HIS A 46 -10.71 -4.45 -2.41
CA HIS A 46 -10.46 -4.01 -3.77
C HIS A 46 -11.70 -4.20 -4.63
N ILE A 47 -12.06 -3.19 -5.40
CA ILE A 47 -13.07 -3.33 -6.45
C ILE A 47 -12.39 -3.30 -7.81
N ILE A 48 -12.78 -4.19 -8.70
CA ILE A 48 -12.33 -4.15 -10.10
C ILE A 48 -13.16 -3.09 -10.82
N TRP A 49 -12.54 -1.96 -11.12
CA TRP A 49 -13.20 -0.74 -11.61
C TRP A 49 -14.22 -0.99 -12.72
N PRO A 50 -13.92 -1.70 -13.85
CA PRO A 50 -14.91 -1.93 -14.91
C PRO A 50 -16.15 -2.74 -14.50
N TYR A 51 -16.11 -3.48 -13.38
CA TYR A 51 -17.29 -4.19 -12.89
C TYR A 51 -18.33 -3.25 -12.25
N PHE A 52 -17.87 -2.12 -11.75
CA PHE A 52 -18.71 -1.16 -11.03
C PHE A 52 -19.14 0.01 -11.88
N GLN A 53 -18.27 0.57 -12.71
CA GLN A 53 -18.54 1.69 -13.58
C GLN A 53 -18.42 1.27 -15.03
N VAL A 54 -19.56 1.01 -15.64
CA VAL A 54 -19.66 0.44 -17.01
C VAL A 54 -19.59 1.49 -18.11
N ASP A 55 -19.86 2.77 -17.78
CA ASP A 55 -19.69 3.93 -18.64
C ASP A 55 -19.41 5.16 -17.76
N GLN A 56 -19.02 6.29 -18.36
CA GLN A 56 -18.60 7.50 -17.67
C GLN A 56 -19.55 7.91 -16.53
N TYR A 57 -20.85 7.84 -16.75
CA TYR A 57 -21.91 8.19 -15.79
C TYR A 57 -22.90 7.04 -15.55
N VAL A 58 -22.47 5.81 -15.76
CA VAL A 58 -23.31 4.62 -15.59
C VAL A 58 -22.65 3.62 -14.68
N ILE A 59 -23.32 3.31 -13.58
CA ILE A 59 -22.88 2.30 -12.61
C ILE A 59 -23.58 0.96 -12.84
N ASN A 60 -22.92 -0.13 -12.49
CA ASN A 60 -23.51 -1.46 -12.39
C ASN A 60 -24.28 -1.56 -11.07
N LYS A 61 -25.61 -1.44 -11.15
CA LYS A 61 -26.49 -1.49 -9.98
C LYS A 61 -26.37 -2.80 -9.17
N GLN A 62 -26.04 -3.93 -9.81
CA GLN A 62 -25.87 -5.19 -9.09
C GLN A 62 -24.57 -5.17 -8.29
N ALA A 63 -23.45 -4.70 -8.84
CA ALA A 63 -22.20 -4.56 -8.12
C ALA A 63 -22.33 -3.60 -6.92
N PHE A 64 -23.13 -2.54 -7.06
CA PHE A 64 -23.43 -1.61 -5.96
C PHE A 64 -24.30 -2.25 -4.87
N ARG A 65 -25.26 -3.11 -5.20
CA ARG A 65 -25.98 -3.91 -4.19
C ARG A 65 -25.04 -4.89 -3.45
N ASN A 66 -24.11 -5.48 -4.17
CA ASN A 66 -23.11 -6.37 -3.58
C ASN A 66 -22.17 -5.59 -2.64
N LEU A 67 -21.78 -4.35 -3.01
CA LEU A 67 -21.01 -3.46 -2.13
C LEU A 67 -21.81 -3.07 -0.86
N GLU A 68 -23.10 -2.83 -1.00
CA GLU A 68 -23.97 -2.57 0.17
C GLU A 68 -24.03 -3.78 1.10
N SER A 69 -24.15 -4.99 0.54
CA SER A 69 -24.09 -6.24 1.29
C SER A 69 -22.73 -6.41 2.00
N PHE A 70 -21.62 -6.17 1.29
CA PHE A 70 -20.27 -6.17 1.88
C PHE A 70 -20.16 -5.21 3.07
N ARG A 71 -20.62 -3.97 2.93
CA ARG A 71 -20.66 -2.99 4.02
C ARG A 71 -21.39 -3.53 5.25
N LYS A 72 -22.60 -4.10 5.04
CA LYS A 72 -23.41 -4.69 6.12
C LYS A 72 -22.71 -5.85 6.80
N VAL A 73 -21.99 -6.70 6.05
CA VAL A 73 -21.18 -7.78 6.62
C VAL A 73 -20.04 -7.19 7.47
N CYS A 74 -19.32 -6.19 6.97
CA CYS A 74 -18.25 -5.53 7.73
C CYS A 74 -18.78 -4.95 9.05
N GLU A 75 -19.94 -4.30 9.04
CA GLU A 75 -20.58 -3.78 10.24
C GLU A 75 -21.00 -4.90 11.20
N LYS A 76 -21.59 -5.97 10.69
CA LYS A 76 -22.04 -7.13 11.48
C LYS A 76 -20.88 -7.81 12.23
N VAL A 77 -19.73 -7.99 11.55
CA VAL A 77 -18.54 -8.63 12.16
C VAL A 77 -17.61 -7.61 12.82
N ASN A 78 -17.96 -6.33 12.81
CA ASN A 78 -17.13 -5.22 13.30
C ASN A 78 -15.72 -5.21 12.70
N MET A 79 -15.64 -5.30 11.37
CA MET A 79 -14.41 -5.24 10.57
C MET A 79 -14.32 -3.87 9.91
N ASP A 80 -13.27 -3.11 10.22
CA ASP A 80 -13.03 -1.87 9.50
C ASP A 80 -12.51 -2.14 8.09
N PHE A 81 -12.86 -1.28 7.13
CA PHE A 81 -12.41 -1.45 5.75
C PHE A 81 -11.98 -0.14 5.08
N CYS A 82 -10.91 -0.21 4.33
CA CYS A 82 -10.51 0.79 3.33
C CYS A 82 -10.88 0.25 1.95
N LEU A 83 -11.46 1.08 1.08
CA LEU A 83 -11.87 0.65 -0.25
C LEU A 83 -10.92 1.18 -1.32
N SER A 84 -10.21 0.26 -2.01
CA SER A 84 -9.40 0.57 -3.19
C SER A 84 -10.31 0.66 -4.42
N VAL A 85 -10.36 1.86 -5.04
CA VAL A 85 -11.45 2.26 -5.96
C VAL A 85 -11.10 2.04 -7.42
N PHE A 86 -10.02 2.68 -7.91
CA PHE A 86 -9.60 2.57 -9.30
C PHE A 86 -8.61 1.43 -9.47
N THR A 87 -9.00 0.21 -9.01
CA THR A 87 -8.15 -0.97 -9.14
C THR A 87 -8.07 -1.39 -10.60
N GLY A 88 -7.17 -0.74 -11.31
CA GLY A 88 -6.82 -1.04 -12.70
C GLY A 88 -5.63 -1.99 -12.85
N TRP A 89 -4.91 -2.24 -11.74
CA TRP A 89 -3.81 -3.19 -11.65
C TRP A 89 -3.96 -4.05 -10.40
N MET A 90 -3.88 -5.39 -10.55
CA MET A 90 -3.94 -6.34 -9.44
C MET A 90 -3.33 -7.67 -9.86
N SER A 91 -2.27 -8.13 -9.16
CA SER A 91 -1.64 -9.46 -9.38
C SER A 91 -1.31 -9.75 -10.86
N GLY A 92 -0.93 -8.75 -11.64
CA GLY A 92 -0.68 -8.87 -13.08
C GLY A 92 -1.89 -8.61 -13.98
N LEU A 93 -3.10 -8.59 -13.43
CA LEU A 93 -4.29 -8.19 -14.18
C LEU A 93 -4.30 -6.68 -14.44
N VAL A 94 -4.59 -6.27 -15.67
CA VAL A 94 -4.89 -4.88 -16.03
C VAL A 94 -6.37 -4.79 -16.40
N ALA A 95 -7.14 -4.01 -15.66
CA ALA A 95 -8.59 -3.92 -15.79
C ALA A 95 -9.05 -2.45 -15.76
N VAL A 96 -9.12 -1.82 -16.91
CA VAL A 96 -9.59 -0.44 -17.09
C VAL A 96 -10.92 -0.45 -17.83
N PRO A 97 -11.91 0.37 -17.42
CA PRO A 97 -13.19 0.43 -18.13
C PRO A 97 -13.02 0.88 -19.59
N ALA A 98 -13.70 0.21 -20.52
CA ALA A 98 -13.60 0.51 -21.95
C ALA A 98 -13.97 1.96 -22.30
N TRP A 99 -14.88 2.59 -21.54
CA TRP A 99 -15.28 3.98 -21.76
C TRP A 99 -14.11 4.98 -21.60
N VAL A 100 -13.11 4.65 -20.74
CA VAL A 100 -11.90 5.49 -20.57
C VAL A 100 -11.17 5.64 -21.90
N GLN A 101 -10.95 4.53 -22.60
CA GLN A 101 -10.30 4.55 -23.92
C GLN A 101 -11.17 5.32 -24.95
N CYS A 102 -12.49 5.13 -24.92
CA CYS A 102 -13.39 5.83 -25.83
C CYS A 102 -13.36 7.35 -25.64
N ILE A 103 -13.32 7.83 -24.38
CA ILE A 103 -13.31 9.27 -24.07
C ILE A 103 -11.93 9.88 -24.31
N SER A 104 -10.86 9.22 -23.88
CA SER A 104 -9.51 9.74 -24.06
C SER A 104 -9.03 9.67 -25.51
N ASN A 105 -9.69 8.88 -26.35
CA ASN A 105 -9.28 8.56 -27.73
C ASN A 105 -7.83 8.10 -27.80
N GLY A 106 -7.40 7.38 -26.77
CA GLY A 106 -6.02 6.93 -26.55
C GLY A 106 -5.90 5.41 -26.60
N ASN A 107 -4.74 4.93 -26.24
CA ASN A 107 -4.53 3.51 -26.00
C ASN A 107 -5.11 3.09 -24.63
N TYR A 108 -5.17 1.80 -24.40
CA TYR A 108 -5.59 1.23 -23.12
C TYR A 108 -4.74 1.81 -21.96
N CYS A 109 -5.32 2.41 -21.00
CA CYS A 109 -4.74 3.18 -19.88
C CYS A 109 -4.34 4.64 -20.18
N GLU A 110 -4.31 5.12 -21.43
CA GLU A 110 -4.04 6.54 -21.68
C GLU A 110 -5.17 7.43 -21.17
N GLY A 111 -4.80 8.55 -20.56
CA GLY A 111 -5.73 9.57 -20.11
C GLY A 111 -6.39 9.30 -18.75
N ILE A 112 -6.13 8.18 -18.09
CA ILE A 112 -6.72 7.88 -16.76
C ILE A 112 -6.44 9.02 -15.78
N LEU A 113 -5.19 9.43 -15.65
CA LEU A 113 -4.76 10.46 -14.70
C LEU A 113 -4.66 11.88 -15.31
N SER A 114 -5.13 12.10 -16.54
CA SER A 114 -4.88 13.37 -17.22
C SER A 114 -6.02 13.89 -18.09
N HIS A 115 -6.92 13.02 -18.57
CA HIS A 115 -8.00 13.46 -19.45
C HIS A 115 -9.17 14.02 -18.62
N PRO A 116 -9.60 15.29 -18.84
CA PRO A 116 -10.65 15.91 -18.01
C PRO A 116 -11.96 15.13 -17.95
N GLY A 117 -12.40 14.56 -19.08
CA GLY A 117 -13.62 13.74 -19.12
C GLY A 117 -13.50 12.44 -18.32
N VAL A 118 -12.31 11.84 -18.26
CA VAL A 118 -12.08 10.65 -17.42
C VAL A 118 -12.13 11.03 -15.95
N ILE A 119 -11.44 12.10 -15.54
CA ILE A 119 -11.45 12.62 -14.18
C ILE A 119 -12.87 12.97 -13.69
N GLU A 120 -13.70 13.54 -14.55
CA GLU A 120 -15.12 13.77 -14.20
C GLU A 120 -15.91 12.48 -14.00
N GLY A 121 -15.64 11.44 -14.79
CA GLY A 121 -16.22 10.11 -14.60
C GLY A 121 -15.75 9.45 -13.31
N GLU A 122 -14.48 9.60 -12.95
CA GLU A 122 -13.92 9.13 -11.68
C GLU A 122 -14.58 9.82 -10.48
N LYS A 123 -14.74 11.15 -10.54
CA LYS A 123 -15.43 11.92 -9.50
C LYS A 123 -16.91 11.53 -9.38
N TYR A 124 -17.59 11.27 -10.51
CA TYR A 124 -18.93 10.72 -10.47
C TYR A 124 -18.97 9.38 -9.75
N PHE A 125 -18.03 8.49 -10.04
CA PHE A 125 -17.95 7.17 -9.41
C PHE A 125 -17.73 7.25 -7.90
N LEU A 126 -16.82 8.11 -7.43
CA LEU A 126 -16.61 8.34 -6.01
C LEU A 126 -17.88 8.85 -5.30
N ARG A 127 -18.64 9.76 -5.94
CA ARG A 127 -19.95 10.22 -5.39
C ARG A 127 -20.93 9.06 -5.24
N GLU A 128 -21.02 8.17 -6.24
CA GLU A 128 -21.91 7.01 -6.17
C GLU A 128 -21.50 6.02 -5.10
N LEU A 129 -20.19 5.73 -4.96
CA LEU A 129 -19.67 4.88 -3.90
C LEU A 129 -19.96 5.46 -2.51
N THR A 130 -19.77 6.77 -2.34
CA THR A 130 -20.04 7.46 -1.07
C THR A 130 -21.48 7.28 -0.59
N LYS A 131 -22.47 7.27 -1.50
CA LYS A 131 -23.87 7.03 -1.16
C LYS A 131 -24.11 5.66 -0.51
N VAL A 132 -23.24 4.69 -0.80
CA VAL A 132 -23.39 3.31 -0.29
C VAL A 132 -22.60 3.08 0.98
N ILE A 133 -21.37 3.62 1.05
CA ILE A 133 -20.44 3.26 2.14
C ILE A 133 -20.04 4.44 3.03
N GLY A 134 -20.30 5.69 2.62
CA GLY A 134 -19.77 6.89 3.29
C GLY A 134 -20.17 7.02 4.75
N ASP A 135 -21.38 6.62 5.09
CA ASP A 135 -21.93 6.69 6.45
C ASP A 135 -21.57 5.50 7.35
N SER A 136 -20.88 4.49 6.81
CA SER A 136 -20.51 3.32 7.60
C SER A 136 -19.51 3.68 8.70
N PRO A 137 -19.75 3.28 9.95
CA PRO A 137 -18.80 3.50 11.05
C PRO A 137 -17.49 2.73 10.83
N ASN A 138 -17.52 1.65 10.06
CA ASN A 138 -16.36 0.83 9.75
C ASN A 138 -15.59 1.27 8.48
N PHE A 139 -16.09 2.27 7.74
CA PHE A 139 -15.40 2.81 6.59
C PHE A 139 -14.21 3.68 7.02
N LEU A 140 -13.00 3.24 6.71
CA LEU A 140 -11.76 3.94 7.03
C LEU A 140 -11.45 5.06 6.04
N GLY A 141 -11.72 4.86 4.76
CA GLY A 141 -11.41 5.83 3.70
C GLY A 141 -11.29 5.18 2.33
N PHE A 142 -11.21 6.02 1.32
CA PHE A 142 -10.89 5.62 -0.04
C PHE A 142 -9.38 5.51 -0.23
N ASP A 143 -8.99 4.47 -0.92
CA ASP A 143 -7.71 4.29 -1.54
C ASP A 143 -7.92 4.47 -3.05
N LEU A 144 -7.25 5.44 -3.67
CA LEU A 144 -7.52 5.81 -5.06
C LEU A 144 -7.28 4.67 -6.04
N GLY A 145 -6.33 3.76 -5.74
CA GLY A 145 -6.12 2.61 -6.59
C GLY A 145 -5.02 1.69 -6.10
N ASN A 146 -5.04 0.44 -6.55
CA ASN A 146 -3.98 -0.48 -6.21
C ASN A 146 -2.75 -0.21 -7.07
N GLU A 147 -1.64 0.22 -6.43
CA GLU A 147 -0.37 0.49 -7.11
C GLU A 147 -0.55 1.35 -8.36
N ILE A 148 -1.15 2.53 -8.18
CA ILE A 148 -1.58 3.39 -9.28
C ILE A 148 -0.44 3.78 -10.22
N THR A 149 0.81 3.81 -9.77
CA THR A 149 1.99 3.96 -10.61
C THR A 149 2.06 2.88 -11.69
N CYS A 150 1.57 1.66 -11.43
CA CYS A 150 1.49 0.59 -12.42
C CYS A 150 0.54 0.88 -13.59
N ILE A 151 -0.44 1.74 -13.38
CA ILE A 151 -1.31 2.27 -14.45
C ILE A 151 -0.65 3.48 -15.11
N ALA A 152 -0.09 4.40 -14.31
CA ALA A 152 0.53 5.63 -14.78
C ALA A 152 1.64 5.37 -15.83
N TYR A 153 2.51 4.38 -15.63
CA TYR A 153 3.58 4.10 -16.58
C TYR A 153 3.09 3.51 -17.93
N ARG A 154 1.83 3.10 -18.03
CA ARG A 154 1.21 2.65 -19.29
C ARG A 154 0.67 3.81 -20.13
N ASP A 155 0.68 5.02 -19.60
CA ASP A 155 0.36 6.24 -20.35
C ASP A 155 1.66 6.97 -20.73
N PRO A 156 2.17 6.80 -21.97
CA PRO A 156 3.40 7.43 -22.41
C PRO A 156 3.30 8.97 -22.54
N LYS A 157 2.08 9.53 -22.49
CA LYS A 157 1.83 10.97 -22.59
C LYS A 157 1.71 11.63 -21.23
N LEU A 158 1.58 10.83 -20.16
CA LEU A 158 1.43 11.34 -18.80
C LEU A 158 2.73 12.01 -18.34
N THR A 159 2.59 13.21 -17.80
CA THR A 159 3.69 13.92 -17.13
C THR A 159 3.58 13.79 -15.62
N GLY A 160 4.71 13.89 -14.89
CA GLY A 160 4.69 13.88 -13.42
C GLY A 160 3.80 15.00 -12.85
N LYS A 161 3.80 16.19 -13.47
CA LYS A 161 2.93 17.29 -13.06
C LYS A 161 1.43 16.94 -13.16
N GLN A 162 1.02 16.20 -14.18
CA GLN A 162 -0.37 15.75 -14.32
C GLN A 162 -0.72 14.68 -13.29
N ALA A 163 0.19 13.73 -13.05
CA ALA A 163 0.01 12.70 -12.03
C ALA A 163 -0.14 13.31 -10.63
N ASP A 164 0.75 14.24 -10.28
CA ASP A 164 0.69 14.97 -9.00
C ASP A 164 -0.60 15.78 -8.86
N ALA A 165 -1.02 16.47 -9.93
CA ALA A 165 -2.25 17.26 -9.94
C ALA A 165 -3.49 16.36 -9.76
N TRP A 166 -3.54 15.22 -10.45
CA TRP A 166 -4.61 14.22 -10.28
C TRP A 166 -4.66 13.69 -8.85
N ASN A 167 -3.52 13.32 -8.28
CA ASN A 167 -3.44 12.80 -6.92
C ASN A 167 -3.99 13.81 -5.89
N CYS A 168 -3.56 15.08 -6.01
CA CYS A 168 -4.05 16.14 -5.13
C CYS A 168 -5.55 16.39 -5.29
N ASP A 169 -6.03 16.51 -6.53
CA ASP A 169 -7.44 16.79 -6.85
C ASP A 169 -8.36 15.67 -6.35
N MET A 170 -8.01 14.41 -6.62
CA MET A 170 -8.82 13.26 -6.24
C MET A 170 -8.85 13.04 -4.72
N LEU A 171 -7.73 13.22 -4.01
CA LEU A 171 -7.70 13.08 -2.55
C LEU A 171 -8.45 14.22 -1.85
N ASN A 172 -8.33 15.46 -2.35
CA ASN A 172 -9.13 16.57 -1.85
C ASN A 172 -10.63 16.30 -2.08
N PHE A 173 -10.99 15.77 -3.24
CA PHE A 173 -12.37 15.42 -3.52
C PHE A 173 -12.91 14.30 -2.62
N CYS A 174 -12.09 13.29 -2.29
CA CYS A 174 -12.47 12.28 -1.30
C CYS A 174 -12.71 12.89 0.08
N GLU A 175 -11.84 13.84 0.51
CA GLU A 175 -12.01 14.55 1.79
C GLU A 175 -13.27 15.43 1.80
N GLU A 176 -13.64 16.07 0.68
CA GLU A 176 -14.91 16.80 0.55
C GLU A 176 -16.12 15.89 0.68
N LEU A 177 -16.05 14.66 0.10
CA LEU A 177 -17.15 13.70 0.13
C LEU A 177 -17.36 13.05 1.50
N VAL A 178 -16.28 12.67 2.18
CA VAL A 178 -16.33 11.98 3.48
C VAL A 178 -15.17 12.49 4.36
N PRO A 179 -15.34 13.61 5.04
CA PRO A 179 -14.28 14.27 5.80
C PRO A 179 -13.70 13.42 6.94
N GLY A 180 -12.41 13.58 7.17
CA GLY A 180 -11.71 13.01 8.33
C GLY A 180 -11.42 11.51 8.24
N LYS A 181 -11.58 10.91 7.06
CA LYS A 181 -11.23 9.51 6.81
C LYS A 181 -9.78 9.36 6.33
N LEU A 182 -9.28 8.13 6.31
CA LEU A 182 -7.89 7.81 5.91
C LEU A 182 -7.75 7.69 4.38
N HIS A 183 -8.18 8.75 3.66
CA HIS A 183 -8.00 8.77 2.21
C HIS A 183 -6.53 8.76 1.83
N ASN A 184 -6.16 7.91 0.87
CA ASN A 184 -4.79 7.73 0.41
C ASN A 184 -4.76 7.31 -1.06
N ASN A 185 -3.59 7.28 -1.67
CA ASN A 185 -3.44 6.98 -3.09
C ASN A 185 -3.17 5.50 -3.42
N GLY A 186 -2.82 4.67 -2.43
CA GLY A 186 -2.54 3.25 -2.63
C GLY A 186 -1.32 2.95 -3.51
N ASP A 187 -0.32 3.84 -3.52
CA ASP A 187 0.81 3.66 -4.42
C ASP A 187 1.86 2.69 -3.87
N ASP A 188 2.67 2.16 -4.79
CA ASP A 188 3.69 1.16 -4.52
C ASP A 188 5.04 1.78 -4.07
N HIS A 189 6.08 0.95 -4.05
CA HIS A 189 7.43 1.36 -3.67
C HIS A 189 8.16 2.19 -4.75
N GLN A 190 7.70 2.18 -6.01
CA GLN A 190 8.45 2.75 -7.14
C GLN A 190 8.82 4.22 -6.97
N PRO A 191 7.90 5.14 -6.56
CA PRO A 191 8.26 6.55 -6.39
C PRO A 191 9.34 6.78 -5.33
N TRP A 192 9.44 5.90 -4.33
CA TRP A 192 10.44 6.00 -3.27
C TRP A 192 11.85 5.59 -3.73
N PHE A 193 11.94 4.71 -4.73
CA PHE A 193 13.20 4.18 -5.24
C PHE A 193 13.63 4.79 -6.57
N MET A 194 12.74 5.48 -7.28
CA MET A 194 13.03 6.07 -8.58
C MET A 194 12.22 7.35 -8.81
N LYS A 195 12.74 8.26 -9.64
CA LYS A 195 12.00 9.46 -10.05
C LYS A 195 11.01 9.08 -11.15
N ARG A 196 9.77 8.89 -10.74
CA ARG A 196 8.68 8.56 -11.66
C ARG A 196 7.54 9.56 -11.54
N TYR A 197 6.36 9.18 -12.04
CA TYR A 197 5.21 10.05 -12.24
C TYR A 197 4.83 10.85 -10.99
N PHE A 198 4.69 10.20 -9.83
CA PHE A 198 4.37 10.89 -8.60
C PHE A 198 5.65 11.38 -7.91
N SER A 199 5.63 12.64 -7.48
CA SER A 199 6.72 13.18 -6.66
C SER A 199 6.60 12.71 -5.21
N ARG A 200 7.74 12.49 -4.56
CA ARG A 200 7.79 12.09 -3.14
C ARG A 200 7.19 13.15 -2.23
N GLU A 201 7.39 14.41 -2.59
CA GLU A 201 6.82 15.57 -1.89
C GLU A 201 5.29 15.51 -1.90
N VAL A 202 4.67 15.18 -3.03
CA VAL A 202 3.21 15.04 -3.12
C VAL A 202 2.74 13.84 -2.32
N LEU A 203 3.36 12.67 -2.50
CA LEU A 203 2.97 11.44 -1.80
C LEU A 203 3.11 11.54 -0.27
N ALA A 204 4.17 12.22 0.20
CA ALA A 204 4.40 12.43 1.62
C ALA A 204 3.42 13.42 2.28
N ASN A 205 2.75 14.27 1.49
CA ASN A 205 1.99 15.42 2.02
C ASN A 205 0.50 15.45 1.61
N THR A 206 0.04 14.50 0.79
CA THR A 206 -1.36 14.44 0.36
C THR A 206 -2.11 13.28 1.04
N GLY A 207 -3.43 13.37 1.07
CA GLY A 207 -4.27 12.44 1.80
C GLY A 207 -4.02 12.46 3.32
N ALA A 208 -4.74 11.64 4.06
CA ALA A 208 -4.67 11.60 5.52
C ALA A 208 -3.52 10.72 6.06
N ILE A 209 -2.92 9.89 5.22
CA ILE A 209 -1.90 8.91 5.58
C ILE A 209 -1.04 8.58 4.36
N THR A 210 0.24 8.26 4.57
CA THR A 210 1.14 7.79 3.50
C THR A 210 1.15 6.26 3.48
N PRO A 211 0.61 5.60 2.43
CA PRO A 211 0.71 4.17 2.26
C PRO A 211 2.11 3.77 1.76
N LEU A 212 2.55 2.57 2.17
CA LEU A 212 3.82 1.99 1.76
C LEU A 212 3.61 0.51 1.42
N HIS A 213 4.03 0.08 0.23
CA HIS A 213 4.08 -1.33 -0.16
C HIS A 213 5.53 -1.80 -0.04
N CYS A 214 5.80 -2.69 0.92
CA CYS A 214 7.14 -3.00 1.37
C CYS A 214 7.54 -4.45 1.03
N TYR A 215 7.67 -4.75 -0.26
CA TYR A 215 8.10 -6.07 -0.72
C TYR A 215 9.60 -6.11 -1.01
N ALA A 216 10.37 -6.81 -0.19
CA ALA A 216 11.80 -6.96 -0.39
C ALA A 216 12.16 -7.68 -1.70
N LEU A 217 11.26 -8.52 -2.25
CA LEU A 217 11.45 -9.14 -3.55
C LEU A 217 11.31 -8.12 -4.69
N PHE A 218 10.22 -7.37 -4.74
CA PHE A 218 9.92 -6.46 -5.85
C PHE A 218 10.81 -5.21 -5.87
N THR A 219 11.30 -4.79 -4.71
CA THR A 219 12.33 -3.75 -4.62
C THR A 219 13.72 -4.24 -5.03
N GLY A 220 13.91 -5.55 -5.16
CA GLY A 220 15.21 -6.15 -5.45
C GLY A 220 16.11 -6.36 -4.23
N ALA A 221 15.67 -6.00 -3.02
CA ALA A 221 16.45 -6.17 -1.79
C ALA A 221 16.86 -7.63 -1.57
N LEU A 222 15.92 -8.59 -1.73
CA LEU A 222 16.21 -10.00 -1.55
C LEU A 222 17.27 -10.51 -2.54
N ASN A 223 17.23 -10.05 -3.79
CA ASN A 223 18.19 -10.49 -4.81
C ASN A 223 19.58 -9.89 -4.58
N ARG A 224 19.64 -8.68 -4.00
CA ARG A 224 20.90 -7.97 -3.75
C ARG A 224 21.55 -8.38 -2.45
N PHE A 225 20.80 -8.54 -1.37
CA PHE A 225 21.32 -8.68 -0.02
C PHE A 225 20.96 -10.01 0.65
N GLY A 226 19.88 -10.68 0.21
CA GLY A 226 19.35 -11.88 0.84
C GLY A 226 18.42 -11.59 2.02
N ARG A 227 17.78 -12.66 2.55
CA ARG A 227 16.77 -12.55 3.61
C ARG A 227 17.32 -12.17 4.97
N GLN A 228 18.58 -12.51 5.27
CA GLN A 228 19.17 -12.27 6.59
C GLN A 228 19.85 -10.89 6.73
N ALA A 229 19.88 -10.10 5.66
CA ALA A 229 20.49 -8.78 5.67
C ALA A 229 19.53 -7.72 6.22
N GLU A 230 20.07 -6.77 6.99
CA GLU A 230 19.31 -5.65 7.52
C GLU A 230 18.63 -4.84 6.40
N GLU A 231 19.24 -4.71 5.24
CA GLU A 231 18.68 -4.00 4.08
C GLU A 231 17.34 -4.60 3.61
N SER A 232 17.18 -5.90 3.76
CA SER A 232 15.91 -6.57 3.48
C SER A 232 14.93 -6.49 4.66
N ILE A 233 15.44 -6.66 5.89
CA ILE A 233 14.64 -6.66 7.14
C ILE A 233 14.12 -5.26 7.45
N TYR A 234 14.95 -4.22 7.33
CA TYR A 234 14.61 -2.83 7.63
C TYR A 234 14.11 -2.04 6.41
N LEU A 235 13.65 -2.72 5.35
CA LEU A 235 13.12 -2.06 4.16
C LEU A 235 11.97 -1.10 4.48
N ALA A 236 10.98 -1.54 5.26
CA ALA A 236 9.84 -0.69 5.63
C ALA A 236 10.25 0.50 6.50
N PRO A 237 11.08 0.35 7.56
CA PRO A 237 11.68 1.46 8.29
C PRO A 237 12.43 2.45 7.39
N PHE A 238 13.25 1.96 6.46
CA PHE A 238 13.96 2.83 5.52
C PHE A 238 12.99 3.64 4.64
N MET A 239 11.97 2.99 4.07
CA MET A 239 10.97 3.66 3.25
C MET A 239 10.16 4.68 4.05
N GLN A 240 9.78 4.35 5.29
CA GLN A 240 9.06 5.27 6.16
C GLN A 240 9.90 6.50 6.51
N GLU A 241 11.17 6.31 6.88
CA GLU A 241 12.07 7.43 7.18
C GLU A 241 12.37 8.27 5.93
N LEU A 242 12.45 7.64 4.75
CA LEU A 242 12.56 8.37 3.48
C LEU A 242 11.30 9.21 3.21
N ALA A 243 10.11 8.64 3.37
CA ALA A 243 8.86 9.39 3.24
C ALA A 243 8.77 10.52 4.28
N ASN A 244 9.26 10.27 5.49
CA ASN A 244 9.31 11.24 6.56
C ASN A 244 10.23 12.45 6.23
N ALA A 245 11.33 12.20 5.51
CA ALA A 245 12.24 13.26 5.06
C ALA A 245 11.58 14.25 4.09
N TYR A 246 10.61 13.80 3.29
CA TYR A 246 9.83 14.63 2.36
C TYR A 246 8.56 15.23 2.97
N SER A 247 8.20 14.83 4.19
CA SER A 247 6.99 15.33 4.86
C SER A 247 7.17 16.76 5.39
N ASN A 248 6.14 17.58 5.20
CA ASN A 248 6.03 18.91 5.82
C ASN A 248 5.71 18.82 7.33
N ASP A 249 5.17 17.70 7.79
CA ASP A 249 4.88 17.43 9.20
C ASP A 249 5.44 16.05 9.61
N PRO A 250 6.77 15.89 9.67
CA PRO A 250 7.41 14.61 9.91
C PRO A 250 7.17 14.06 11.34
N VAL A 251 6.61 14.88 12.24
CA VAL A 251 6.32 14.45 13.62
C VAL A 251 4.94 13.83 13.74
N ASN A 252 3.95 14.29 12.96
CA ASN A 252 2.57 13.83 13.07
C ASN A 252 2.08 13.03 11.86
N ARG A 253 2.78 13.08 10.72
CA ARG A 253 2.41 12.32 9.52
C ARG A 253 2.35 10.83 9.84
N LYS A 254 1.19 10.21 9.59
CA LYS A 254 1.00 8.78 9.78
C LYS A 254 1.44 7.99 8.56
N TYR A 255 1.96 6.79 8.81
CA TYR A 255 2.41 5.84 7.81
C TYR A 255 1.65 4.52 7.96
N TRP A 256 1.31 3.92 6.85
CA TRP A 256 0.64 2.64 6.79
C TRP A 256 1.42 1.69 5.89
N VAL A 257 2.03 0.65 6.48
CA VAL A 257 2.52 -0.47 5.69
C VAL A 257 1.30 -1.20 5.15
N GLN A 258 0.83 -0.74 3.99
CA GLN A 258 -0.44 -1.13 3.40
C GLN A 258 -0.36 -2.46 2.68
N GLU A 259 0.85 -2.82 2.23
CA GLU A 259 1.14 -4.16 1.71
C GLU A 259 2.54 -4.62 2.11
N PHE A 260 2.61 -5.85 2.59
CA PHE A 260 3.82 -6.67 2.69
C PHE A 260 3.43 -8.14 2.79
N GLY A 261 4.36 -9.06 2.50
CA GLY A 261 4.05 -10.48 2.53
C GLY A 261 5.22 -11.35 2.06
N THR A 262 5.02 -12.66 2.03
CA THR A 262 6.08 -13.63 1.73
C THR A 262 6.54 -13.65 0.28
N VAL A 263 5.67 -13.48 -0.68
CA VAL A 263 5.88 -13.45 -2.15
C VAL A 263 6.75 -14.60 -2.70
N THR A 264 6.65 -15.79 -2.12
CA THR A 264 7.40 -16.99 -2.52
C THR A 264 6.55 -18.23 -2.39
N THR A 265 6.81 -19.25 -3.22
CA THR A 265 6.24 -20.59 -3.08
C THR A 265 7.02 -21.48 -2.10
N ASP A 266 8.27 -21.11 -1.81
CA ASP A 266 9.15 -21.83 -0.88
C ASP A 266 8.94 -21.30 0.54
N LEU A 267 7.80 -21.67 1.15
CA LEU A 267 7.44 -21.30 2.52
C LEU A 267 8.13 -22.24 3.51
N ASN A 268 9.14 -21.74 4.20
CA ASN A 268 9.93 -22.46 5.19
C ASN A 268 10.26 -21.56 6.39
N GLU A 269 10.92 -22.12 7.40
CA GLU A 269 11.24 -21.35 8.64
C GLU A 269 12.15 -20.16 8.39
N GLU A 270 13.03 -20.20 7.40
CA GLU A 270 13.87 -19.04 7.05
C GLU A 270 13.01 -17.87 6.53
N VAL A 271 11.99 -18.16 5.72
CA VAL A 271 11.03 -17.14 5.24
C VAL A 271 10.24 -16.58 6.42
N PHE A 272 9.77 -17.41 7.33
CA PHE A 272 8.98 -16.95 8.47
C PHE A 272 9.84 -16.17 9.48
N ASP A 273 11.10 -16.56 9.71
CA ASP A 273 12.05 -15.81 10.54
C ASP A 273 12.31 -14.41 9.95
N PHE A 274 12.52 -14.33 8.63
CA PHE A 274 12.64 -13.06 7.92
C PHE A 274 11.39 -12.18 8.12
N MET A 275 10.19 -12.75 7.97
CA MET A 275 8.94 -12.00 8.14
C MET A 275 8.76 -11.51 9.59
N ARG A 276 9.06 -12.35 10.60
CA ARG A 276 9.03 -11.93 12.01
C ARG A 276 9.98 -10.76 12.27
N LYS A 277 11.23 -10.85 11.80
CA LYS A 277 12.24 -9.78 11.93
C LYS A 277 11.79 -8.51 11.22
N SER A 278 11.21 -8.61 10.03
CA SER A 278 10.69 -7.45 9.30
C SER A 278 9.55 -6.77 10.05
N ILE A 279 8.61 -7.54 10.63
CA ILE A 279 7.55 -6.99 11.47
C ILE A 279 8.15 -6.34 12.73
N ASP A 280 9.10 -6.99 13.40
CA ASP A 280 9.78 -6.43 14.58
C ASP A 280 10.49 -5.10 14.23
N ALA A 281 11.11 -5.02 13.04
CA ALA A 281 11.74 -3.79 12.57
C ALA A 281 10.71 -2.66 12.35
N MET A 282 9.53 -2.95 11.77
CA MET A 282 8.47 -1.96 11.58
C MET A 282 8.03 -1.31 12.90
N PHE A 283 8.06 -2.06 14.01
CA PHE A 283 7.71 -1.53 15.33
C PHE A 283 8.76 -0.61 15.95
N THR A 284 9.91 -0.42 15.31
CA THR A 284 10.87 0.63 15.70
C THR A 284 10.44 2.02 15.27
N GLU A 285 9.41 2.12 14.42
CA GLU A 285 8.99 3.36 13.78
C GLU A 285 8.00 4.19 14.61
N ASN A 286 8.19 5.51 14.57
CA ASN A 286 7.20 6.46 15.04
C ASN A 286 6.08 6.60 13.99
N ASN A 287 4.87 6.93 14.45
CA ASN A 287 3.73 7.25 13.58
C ASN A 287 3.25 6.11 12.65
N LEU A 288 3.71 4.88 12.88
CA LEU A 288 3.17 3.71 12.21
C LEU A 288 1.70 3.53 12.62
N TRP A 289 0.78 3.68 11.69
CA TRP A 289 -0.66 3.50 11.93
C TRP A 289 -1.05 2.02 11.95
N GLY A 290 -0.51 1.26 11.01
CA GLY A 290 -0.86 -0.15 10.88
C GLY A 290 -0.01 -0.91 9.88
N ILE A 291 -0.14 -2.23 9.94
CA ILE A 291 0.53 -3.20 9.08
C ILE A 291 -0.54 -4.09 8.46
N THR A 292 -0.55 -4.23 7.14
CA THR A 292 -1.56 -4.97 6.39
C THR A 292 -0.92 -6.02 5.50
N TRP A 293 -1.22 -7.28 5.78
CA TRP A 293 -0.66 -8.43 5.06
C TRP A 293 -1.25 -8.58 3.66
N TRP A 294 -0.47 -8.98 2.68
CA TRP A 294 -0.94 -9.49 1.40
C TRP A 294 -0.92 -11.02 1.42
N CYS A 295 -2.03 -11.70 1.42
CA CYS A 295 -3.41 -11.25 1.47
C CYS A 295 -4.23 -12.16 2.43
N THR A 296 -5.56 -12.02 2.50
CA THR A 296 -6.38 -12.85 3.39
C THR A 296 -6.42 -14.31 2.95
N HIS A 297 -6.74 -14.58 1.68
CA HIS A 297 -6.90 -15.95 1.16
C HIS A 297 -6.05 -16.20 -0.06
N ASN A 298 -5.67 -17.46 -0.24
CA ASN A 298 -5.03 -17.94 -1.46
C ASN A 298 -5.94 -17.74 -2.68
N ILE A 299 -5.37 -17.40 -3.83
CA ILE A 299 -6.13 -17.46 -5.08
C ILE A 299 -6.33 -18.95 -5.43
N SER A 300 -7.56 -19.32 -5.75
CA SER A 300 -7.89 -20.70 -6.16
C SER A 300 -7.08 -21.13 -7.37
N LYS A 301 -6.56 -22.37 -7.35
CA LYS A 301 -5.83 -22.98 -8.46
C LYS A 301 -6.66 -23.16 -9.74
N ASN A 302 -7.98 -22.94 -9.68
CA ASN A 302 -8.83 -22.89 -10.86
C ASN A 302 -8.53 -21.66 -11.74
N TYR A 303 -7.91 -20.61 -11.18
CA TYR A 303 -7.45 -19.43 -11.90
C TYR A 303 -6.03 -19.63 -12.42
N THR A 304 -5.87 -20.25 -13.57
CA THR A 304 -4.57 -20.63 -14.14
C THR A 304 -3.77 -19.47 -14.76
N SER A 305 -4.36 -18.28 -14.84
CA SER A 305 -3.70 -17.08 -15.37
C SER A 305 -2.81 -16.37 -14.35
N PHE A 306 -2.89 -16.74 -13.07
CA PHE A 306 -2.04 -16.19 -12.01
C PHE A 306 -0.74 -16.97 -11.87
N SER A 307 0.29 -16.31 -11.33
CA SER A 307 1.54 -16.97 -10.98
C SER A 307 1.36 -17.93 -9.80
N ASP A 308 2.21 -18.97 -9.71
CA ASP A 308 2.16 -19.94 -8.62
C ASP A 308 2.21 -19.32 -7.22
N LYS A 309 2.84 -18.17 -7.08
CA LYS A 309 2.91 -17.44 -5.81
C LYS A 309 1.53 -17.04 -5.29
N GLU A 310 0.65 -16.57 -6.16
CA GLU A 310 -0.67 -16.09 -5.79
C GLU A 310 -1.54 -17.18 -5.13
N HIS A 311 -1.22 -18.44 -5.38
CA HIS A 311 -1.93 -19.58 -4.82
C HIS A 311 -1.48 -19.95 -3.39
N VAL A 312 -0.50 -19.23 -2.80
CA VAL A 312 0.07 -19.54 -1.47
C VAL A 312 0.31 -18.34 -0.57
N LEU A 313 -0.09 -17.11 -0.99
CA LEU A 313 0.17 -15.87 -0.23
C LEU A 313 -0.81 -15.61 0.92
N GLY A 314 -1.95 -16.33 0.94
CA GLY A 314 -3.03 -16.12 1.88
C GLY A 314 -2.67 -16.50 3.32
N LEU A 315 -3.23 -15.74 4.27
CA LEU A 315 -3.28 -16.14 5.69
C LEU A 315 -4.19 -17.35 5.89
N PHE A 316 -5.14 -17.54 4.98
CA PHE A 316 -6.07 -18.66 4.93
C PHE A 316 -6.05 -19.33 3.54
N ASP A 317 -6.38 -20.59 3.50
CA ASP A 317 -6.72 -21.28 2.25
C ASP A 317 -8.18 -20.96 1.81
N ASN A 318 -8.62 -21.52 0.69
CA ASN A 318 -9.96 -21.27 0.16
C ASN A 318 -11.11 -21.92 0.98
N ASP A 319 -10.79 -22.73 1.99
CA ASP A 319 -11.74 -23.35 2.95
C ASP A 319 -11.69 -22.64 4.32
N ASN A 320 -11.14 -21.44 4.42
CA ASN A 320 -10.93 -20.70 5.67
C ASN A 320 -10.03 -21.41 6.71
N LYS A 321 -9.18 -22.37 6.28
CA LYS A 321 -8.19 -22.97 7.17
C LYS A 321 -6.95 -22.07 7.22
N ILE A 322 -6.49 -21.81 8.44
CA ILE A 322 -5.30 -20.99 8.66
C ILE A 322 -4.04 -21.66 8.07
N THR A 323 -3.30 -20.93 7.26
CA THR A 323 -2.02 -21.35 6.67
C THR A 323 -0.86 -21.17 7.66
N GLU A 324 0.34 -21.66 7.30
CA GLU A 324 1.55 -21.40 8.12
C GLU A 324 1.87 -19.88 8.17
N SER A 325 1.68 -19.14 7.07
CA SER A 325 1.77 -17.67 7.05
C SER A 325 0.75 -17.04 8.02
N GLY A 326 -0.47 -17.57 8.04
CA GLY A 326 -1.53 -17.11 8.96
C GLY A 326 -1.19 -17.37 10.43
N LYS A 327 -0.63 -18.53 10.75
CA LYS A 327 -0.18 -18.86 12.11
C LYS A 327 0.91 -17.90 12.57
N MET A 328 1.97 -17.73 11.76
CA MET A 328 3.06 -16.81 12.03
C MET A 328 2.54 -15.37 12.24
N PHE A 329 1.69 -14.89 11.34
CA PHE A 329 1.13 -13.55 11.45
C PHE A 329 0.26 -13.38 12.71
N SER A 330 -0.58 -14.37 13.04
CA SER A 330 -1.38 -14.39 14.28
C SER A 330 -0.51 -14.32 15.55
N GLU A 331 0.62 -15.00 15.57
CA GLU A 331 1.60 -14.92 16.67
C GLU A 331 2.14 -13.49 16.82
N MET A 332 2.51 -12.83 15.72
CA MET A 332 2.97 -11.45 15.73
C MET A 332 1.88 -10.46 16.16
N VAL A 333 0.65 -10.68 15.71
CA VAL A 333 -0.51 -9.90 16.17
C VAL A 333 -0.69 -10.01 17.68
N LYS A 334 -0.65 -11.22 18.23
CA LYS A 334 -0.75 -11.45 19.69
C LYS A 334 0.40 -10.78 20.44
N LYS A 335 1.64 -10.94 19.96
CA LYS A 335 2.85 -10.31 20.53
C LYS A 335 2.66 -8.80 20.70
N TYR A 336 2.18 -8.14 19.66
CA TYR A 336 2.12 -6.68 19.62
C TYR A 336 0.82 -6.07 20.14
N LYS A 337 -0.25 -6.83 20.22
CA LYS A 337 -1.49 -6.38 20.90
C LYS A 337 -1.38 -6.46 22.43
N THR A 338 -0.52 -7.31 22.96
CA THR A 338 -0.32 -7.50 24.41
C THR A 338 0.83 -6.67 24.97
N ASN A 339 1.82 -6.32 24.16
CA ASN A 339 3.02 -5.60 24.59
C ASN A 339 2.98 -4.13 24.17
N SER A 340 3.21 -3.24 25.11
CA SER A 340 3.45 -1.83 24.81
C SER A 340 4.85 -1.67 24.24
N ILE A 341 4.96 -1.24 22.98
CA ILE A 341 6.23 -0.98 22.33
C ILE A 341 6.47 0.52 22.30
N LEU A 342 7.66 0.90 22.67
CA LEU A 342 8.13 2.26 22.52
C LEU A 342 8.95 2.33 21.24
N PRO A 343 8.58 3.22 20.31
CA PRO A 343 9.40 3.51 19.15
C PRO A 343 10.83 3.89 19.57
N VAL A 344 11.78 3.57 18.72
CA VAL A 344 13.18 3.94 19.00
C VAL A 344 13.37 5.45 18.85
N LYS A 345 14.24 6.02 19.69
CA LYS A 345 14.59 7.42 19.62
C LYS A 345 15.65 7.63 18.52
N ARG A 346 15.35 8.49 17.54
CA ARG A 346 16.23 8.81 16.41
C ARG A 346 16.94 10.13 16.64
N THR A 347 18.08 10.08 17.35
CA THR A 347 18.88 11.28 17.65
C THR A 347 19.95 11.59 16.62
N SER A 348 20.19 10.68 15.68
CA SER A 348 21.16 10.84 14.60
C SER A 348 20.45 10.75 13.24
N ALA A 349 20.94 11.44 12.24
CA ALA A 349 20.39 11.41 10.89
C ALA A 349 21.46 11.18 9.84
N ILE A 350 21.09 10.47 8.77
CA ILE A 350 21.84 10.43 7.51
C ILE A 350 21.22 11.39 6.50
N VAL A 351 22.05 11.97 5.64
CA VAL A 351 21.59 12.86 4.56
C VAL A 351 21.30 12.05 3.30
N PHE A 352 20.05 12.10 2.84
CA PHE A 352 19.64 11.47 1.59
C PHE A 352 19.83 12.43 0.41
N ARG A 353 20.60 12.02 -0.60
CA ARG A 353 20.85 12.81 -1.79
C ARG A 353 20.05 12.28 -2.98
N ASP A 354 18.99 13.00 -3.31
CA ASP A 354 18.08 12.65 -4.41
C ASP A 354 18.68 12.85 -5.80
N SER A 355 19.71 13.72 -5.95
CA SER A 355 20.41 13.96 -7.21
C SER A 355 21.05 12.71 -7.82
N ASP A 356 21.36 11.73 -6.97
CA ASP A 356 22.06 10.51 -7.36
C ASP A 356 21.11 9.42 -7.88
N ILE A 357 19.78 9.68 -7.86
CA ILE A 357 18.77 8.74 -8.37
C ILE A 357 18.55 9.02 -9.86
N PRO A 358 18.94 8.12 -10.76
CA PRO A 358 18.74 8.31 -12.19
C PRO A 358 17.23 8.30 -12.51
N LYS A 359 16.86 9.06 -13.55
CA LYS A 359 15.55 8.89 -14.18
C LYS A 359 15.58 7.56 -14.91
N PRO A 360 14.62 6.66 -14.69
CA PRO A 360 14.56 5.42 -15.45
C PRO A 360 14.24 5.75 -16.91
N GLU A 361 15.08 5.30 -17.83
CA GLU A 361 14.81 5.47 -19.26
C GLU A 361 13.76 4.46 -19.73
N ILE A 362 13.77 3.24 -19.20
CA ILE A 362 12.79 2.17 -19.49
C ILE A 362 12.72 1.23 -18.29
N VAL A 363 11.52 0.78 -17.95
CA VAL A 363 11.32 -0.31 -16.99
C VAL A 363 11.17 -1.60 -17.79
N ASP A 364 12.14 -2.47 -17.69
CA ASP A 364 12.03 -3.84 -18.18
C ASP A 364 11.58 -4.75 -17.04
N TRP A 365 10.32 -5.15 -17.09
CA TRP A 365 9.69 -6.02 -16.12
C TRP A 365 10.27 -7.45 -16.09
N ASN A 366 10.93 -7.88 -17.18
CA ASN A 366 11.50 -9.21 -17.29
C ASN A 366 12.89 -9.30 -16.65
N THR A 367 13.61 -8.18 -16.55
CA THR A 367 14.97 -8.13 -15.98
C THR A 367 15.00 -7.67 -14.52
N GLY A 368 13.84 -7.37 -13.93
CA GLY A 368 13.74 -6.70 -12.65
C GLY A 368 14.09 -5.21 -12.75
N LEU A 369 13.37 -4.39 -12.02
CA LEU A 369 13.64 -2.96 -11.92
C LEU A 369 15.10 -2.76 -11.48
N LYS A 370 15.95 -2.23 -12.34
CA LYS A 370 17.26 -1.71 -11.92
C LYS A 370 17.01 -0.44 -11.13
N PHE A 371 16.65 -0.58 -9.85
CA PHE A 371 16.65 0.54 -8.95
C PHE A 371 18.06 1.13 -8.90
N ALA A 372 18.12 2.44 -8.90
CA ALA A 372 19.38 3.14 -8.89
C ALA A 372 20.27 2.69 -7.74
N ASP A 373 21.52 2.38 -8.03
CA ASP A 373 22.53 2.08 -7.00
C ASP A 373 22.57 3.13 -5.88
N ALA A 374 22.25 4.38 -6.19
CA ALA A 374 22.19 5.47 -5.22
C ALA A 374 21.14 5.25 -4.12
N THR A 375 19.94 4.75 -4.44
CA THR A 375 18.93 4.45 -3.39
C THR A 375 19.43 3.33 -2.48
N TRP A 376 20.02 2.29 -3.06
CA TRP A 376 20.57 1.19 -2.28
C TRP A 376 21.77 1.60 -1.42
N LYS A 377 22.64 2.48 -1.89
CA LYS A 377 23.72 3.06 -1.07
C LYS A 377 23.17 3.81 0.15
N ASN A 378 22.07 4.53 0.01
CA ASN A 378 21.43 5.15 1.16
C ASN A 378 20.81 4.12 2.12
N ALA A 379 20.20 3.03 1.60
CA ALA A 379 19.70 1.93 2.42
C ALA A 379 20.86 1.19 3.13
N GLU A 380 21.97 0.93 2.46
CA GLU A 380 23.18 0.36 3.07
C GLU A 380 23.69 1.25 4.21
N ARG A 381 23.82 2.57 4.00
CA ARG A 381 24.23 3.52 5.06
C ARG A 381 23.24 3.54 6.24
N PHE A 382 21.93 3.48 5.94
CA PHE A 382 20.90 3.39 6.97
C PHE A 382 21.08 2.12 7.81
N CYS A 383 21.29 0.98 7.17
CA CYS A 383 21.48 -0.31 7.82
C CYS A 383 22.87 -0.45 8.49
N ASP A 384 23.91 0.21 7.98
CA ASP A 384 25.20 0.31 8.69
C ASP A 384 25.05 0.98 10.05
N CYS A 385 24.25 2.03 10.14
CA CYS A 385 23.90 2.64 11.41
C CYS A 385 23.19 1.64 12.34
N ILE A 386 22.19 0.91 11.81
CA ILE A 386 21.45 -0.12 12.58
C ILE A 386 22.41 -1.18 13.14
N ARG A 387 23.33 -1.70 12.32
CA ARG A 387 24.36 -2.67 12.74
C ARG A 387 25.26 -2.14 13.87
N ASN A 388 25.44 -0.83 13.95
CA ASN A 388 26.16 -0.16 15.02
C ASN A 388 25.27 0.28 16.21
N GLY A 389 24.02 -0.20 16.29
CA GLY A 389 23.08 0.13 17.36
C GLY A 389 22.46 1.53 17.27
N ILE A 390 22.59 2.21 16.12
CA ILE A 390 22.03 3.54 15.88
C ILE A 390 20.85 3.39 14.93
N HIS A 391 19.68 3.86 15.34
CA HIS A 391 18.53 3.98 14.44
C HIS A 391 18.50 5.40 13.85
N PRO A 392 19.00 5.63 12.62
CA PRO A 392 19.09 6.97 12.08
C PRO A 392 17.73 7.48 11.58
N ALA A 393 17.52 8.78 11.63
CA ALA A 393 16.56 9.47 10.81
C ALA A 393 17.14 9.68 9.40
N ILE A 394 16.26 9.93 8.42
CA ILE A 394 16.66 10.43 7.09
C ILE A 394 16.27 11.90 6.99
N ILE A 395 17.19 12.73 6.48
CA ILE A 395 16.93 14.14 6.18
C ILE A 395 17.38 14.49 4.76
N LEU A 396 16.78 15.53 4.18
CA LEU A 396 17.21 16.07 2.89
C LEU A 396 18.35 17.08 3.08
N PRO A 397 19.17 17.34 2.04
CA PRO A 397 20.33 18.23 2.12
C PRO A 397 20.00 19.65 2.59
N ASP A 398 18.84 20.18 2.21
CA ASP A 398 18.36 21.52 2.61
C ASP A 398 18.01 21.63 4.10
N LYS A 399 17.86 20.48 4.79
CA LYS A 399 17.54 20.38 6.22
C LYS A 399 18.78 20.31 7.11
N VAL A 400 19.99 20.12 6.57
CA VAL A 400 21.23 19.99 7.35
C VAL A 400 21.50 21.20 8.24
N GLY A 401 21.19 22.42 7.77
CA GLY A 401 21.36 23.68 8.53
C GLY A 401 20.11 24.17 9.27
N ASP A 402 18.99 23.47 9.13
CA ASP A 402 17.69 23.88 9.69
C ASP A 402 17.58 23.44 11.15
N LYS A 403 18.02 24.31 12.07
CA LYS A 403 18.04 24.01 13.51
C LYS A 403 16.64 23.76 14.09
N GLU A 404 15.61 24.42 13.58
CA GLU A 404 14.24 24.23 14.06
C GLU A 404 13.69 22.88 13.62
N TYR A 405 13.90 22.48 12.38
CA TYR A 405 13.55 21.19 11.86
C TYR A 405 14.27 20.05 12.60
N LEU A 406 15.58 20.16 12.78
CA LEU A 406 16.37 19.16 13.49
C LEU A 406 15.90 19.01 14.95
N LYS A 407 15.67 20.12 15.65
CA LYS A 407 15.13 20.14 17.01
C LYS A 407 13.72 19.50 17.08
N MET A 408 12.86 19.84 16.15
CA MET A 408 11.50 19.31 16.07
C MET A 408 11.54 17.77 15.92
N ARG A 409 12.46 17.23 15.11
CA ARG A 409 12.65 15.78 14.91
C ARG A 409 13.49 15.11 16.02
N GLY A 410 14.04 15.86 16.96
CA GLY A 410 14.91 15.34 18.02
C GLY A 410 16.29 14.91 17.53
N ILE A 411 16.74 15.43 16.37
CA ILE A 411 18.05 15.09 15.77
C ILE A 411 19.13 15.96 16.39
N GLU A 412 20.14 15.32 16.96
CA GLU A 412 21.27 15.95 17.63
C GLU A 412 22.55 15.87 16.78
N ASN A 413 22.66 14.81 15.94
CA ASN A 413 23.86 14.52 15.16
C ASN A 413 23.50 14.24 13.69
N ILE A 414 24.35 14.68 12.78
CA ILE A 414 24.27 14.32 11.36
C ILE A 414 25.48 13.42 11.08
N LEU A 415 25.20 12.24 10.52
CA LEU A 415 26.19 11.24 10.15
C LEU A 415 26.48 11.39 8.65
N ASP A 416 27.74 11.64 8.28
CA ASP A 416 28.19 11.77 6.88
C ASP A 416 28.48 10.40 6.23
#